data_dbb01b9e9b6613d2eafc9664abd2a38c
#
_entry.id   dbb01b9e9b6613d2eafc9664abd2a38c
#
_cell.length_a   1.000
_cell.length_b   1.000
_cell.length_c   1.000
_cell.angle_alpha   90.00
_cell.angle_beta   90.00
_cell.angle_gamma   90.00
#
_symmetry.space_group_name_H-M   'P 1'
#
loop_
_entity.id
_entity.type
_entity.pdbx_description
1 polymer ?
#
loop_
_entity_poly.entity_id
_entity_poly.type
_entity_poly.pdbx_seq_one_letter_code
_entity_poly.pdbx_strand_id
1 'polypeptide(L)'
;STSNKIVWNYTVAPGDIVIVDRNCHKSILHAITLTGAIPVFLMPTRNHYGIIGPIPRSEFDWETIQEKIAKNPLIKNKNAKPRIMTITQSTYDGIVYNDEVIKEKLDGKVDILHFDEAWLPHAAFSPFYSDMHAIDRNKPRTKKSMVFATHSTHKLLAGISQASQICIQDSETEKLDRSSFNEA
;
A
#
# COMPACT_ATOMS: atom_id res chain seq x y z
N SER A 1 8.58 4.61 -8.83
CA SER A 1 9.09 3.23 -9.07
C SER A 1 10.22 2.86 -8.10
N THR A 2 11.28 3.68 -7.97
CA THR A 2 12.41 3.39 -7.08
C THR A 2 11.97 3.34 -5.62
N SER A 3 11.21 4.32 -5.15
CA SER A 3 10.68 4.33 -3.78
C SER A 3 9.88 3.06 -3.45
N ASN A 4 9.02 2.60 -4.36
CA ASN A 4 8.29 1.34 -4.17
C ASN A 4 9.22 0.15 -4.02
N LYS A 5 10.27 0.08 -4.85
CA LYS A 5 11.27 -1.01 -4.76
C LYS A 5 12.05 -0.97 -3.45
N ILE A 6 12.46 0.22 -2.98
CA ILE A 6 13.17 0.38 -1.70
C ILE A 6 12.29 -0.12 -0.55
N VAL A 7 11.04 0.35 -0.46
CA VAL A 7 10.10 -0.11 0.57
C VAL A 7 9.96 -1.63 0.54
N TRP A 8 9.74 -2.21 -0.62
CA TRP A 8 9.53 -3.65 -0.75
C TRP A 8 10.77 -4.48 -0.47
N ASN A 9 11.93 -4.08 -0.99
CA ASN A 9 13.18 -4.82 -0.76
C ASN A 9 13.59 -4.83 0.72
N TYR A 10 13.30 -3.75 1.44
CA TYR A 10 13.58 -3.69 2.87
C TYR A 10 12.56 -4.47 3.70
N THR A 11 11.29 -4.46 3.32
CA THR A 11 10.21 -4.95 4.19
C THR A 11 9.75 -6.36 3.89
N VAL A 12 10.00 -6.90 2.70
CA VAL A 12 9.41 -8.16 2.22
C VAL A 12 10.50 -9.20 1.96
N ALA A 13 10.30 -10.40 2.50
CA ALA A 13 11.17 -11.55 2.30
C ALA A 13 10.52 -12.61 1.37
N PRO A 14 11.31 -13.52 0.79
CA PRO A 14 10.78 -14.61 -0.02
C PRO A 14 9.77 -15.48 0.76
N GLY A 15 8.61 -15.69 0.14
CA GLY A 15 7.53 -16.47 0.74
C GLY A 15 6.56 -15.68 1.62
N ASP A 16 6.83 -14.41 1.89
CA ASP A 16 5.88 -13.54 2.59
C ASP A 16 4.57 -13.40 1.82
N ILE A 17 3.46 -13.41 2.56
CA ILE A 17 2.14 -13.09 1.99
C ILE A 17 2.04 -11.58 1.86
N VAL A 18 1.70 -11.11 0.66
CA VAL A 18 1.51 -9.68 0.39
C VAL A 18 0.13 -9.43 -0.21
N ILE A 19 -0.57 -8.42 0.27
CA ILE A 19 -1.88 -8.01 -0.25
C ILE A 19 -1.64 -6.85 -1.21
N VAL A 20 -2.15 -6.96 -2.43
CA VAL A 20 -1.82 -6.00 -3.49
C VAL A 20 -3.05 -5.65 -4.32
N ASP A 21 -3.22 -4.36 -4.59
CA ASP A 21 -4.14 -3.88 -5.61
C ASP A 21 -3.81 -4.51 -6.98
N ARG A 22 -4.77 -5.16 -7.61
CA ARG A 22 -4.55 -5.75 -8.94
C ARG A 22 -4.28 -4.69 -10.02
N ASN A 23 -4.70 -3.45 -9.78
CA ASN A 23 -4.42 -2.28 -10.64
C ASN A 23 -3.18 -1.50 -10.20
N CYS A 24 -2.25 -2.13 -9.50
CA CYS A 24 -1.04 -1.48 -9.04
C CYS A 24 -0.08 -1.09 -10.17
N HIS A 25 0.78 -0.12 -9.89
CA HIS A 25 1.86 0.26 -10.80
C HIS A 25 2.80 -0.92 -11.06
N LYS A 26 3.33 -1.04 -12.28
CA LYS A 26 4.26 -2.12 -12.68
C LYS A 26 5.45 -2.34 -11.74
N SER A 27 5.90 -1.29 -11.03
CA SER A 27 6.99 -1.42 -10.06
C SER A 27 6.64 -2.35 -8.89
N ILE A 28 5.36 -2.43 -8.51
CA ILE A 28 4.89 -3.36 -7.47
C ILE A 28 4.90 -4.80 -8.00
N LEU A 29 4.46 -5.02 -9.25
CA LEU A 29 4.55 -6.34 -9.88
C LEU A 29 6.00 -6.82 -9.98
N HIS A 30 6.91 -5.92 -10.35
CA HIS A 30 8.35 -6.24 -10.35
C HIS A 30 8.87 -6.52 -8.94
N ALA A 31 8.41 -5.77 -7.92
CA ALA A 31 8.80 -5.99 -6.54
C ALA A 31 8.36 -7.37 -6.03
N ILE A 32 7.13 -7.81 -6.34
CA ILE A 32 6.65 -9.18 -6.04
C ILE A 32 7.61 -10.21 -6.62
N THR A 33 7.99 -10.07 -7.88
CA THR A 33 8.89 -11.01 -8.55
C THR A 33 10.29 -11.00 -7.94
N LEU A 34 10.84 -9.82 -7.65
CA LEU A 34 12.19 -9.67 -7.11
C LEU A 34 12.31 -10.17 -5.67
N THR A 35 11.29 -9.95 -4.85
CA THR A 35 11.29 -10.39 -3.44
C THR A 35 10.89 -11.85 -3.27
N GLY A 36 10.28 -12.48 -4.29
CA GLY A 36 9.74 -13.83 -4.16
C GLY A 36 8.51 -13.92 -3.26
N ALA A 37 7.80 -12.82 -3.07
CA ALA A 37 6.59 -12.76 -2.27
C ALA A 37 5.40 -13.48 -2.93
N ILE A 38 4.41 -13.88 -2.13
CA ILE A 38 3.21 -14.55 -2.59
C ILE A 38 2.03 -13.55 -2.57
N PRO A 39 1.55 -13.08 -3.73
CA PRO A 39 0.52 -12.07 -3.77
C PRO A 39 -0.89 -12.62 -3.53
N VAL A 40 -1.68 -11.84 -2.80
CA VAL A 40 -3.14 -11.93 -2.68
C VAL A 40 -3.71 -10.64 -3.26
N PHE A 41 -4.43 -10.75 -4.38
CA PHE A 41 -4.89 -9.57 -5.09
C PHE A 41 -6.26 -9.09 -4.61
N LEU A 42 -6.38 -7.77 -4.35
CA LEU A 42 -7.63 -7.05 -4.25
C LEU A 42 -8.10 -6.71 -5.67
N MET A 43 -9.31 -7.12 -6.02
CA MET A 43 -9.80 -7.05 -7.40
C MET A 43 -10.67 -5.82 -7.61
N PRO A 44 -10.27 -4.89 -8.51
CA PRO A 44 -11.11 -3.77 -8.88
C PRO A 44 -12.30 -4.25 -9.74
N THR A 45 -13.35 -3.46 -9.73
CA THR A 45 -14.49 -3.65 -10.64
C THR A 45 -14.10 -3.34 -12.09
N ARG A 46 -14.91 -3.79 -13.03
CA ARG A 46 -14.84 -3.39 -14.45
C ARG A 46 -16.26 -3.14 -14.97
N ASN A 47 -16.40 -2.12 -15.81
CA ASN A 47 -17.64 -1.93 -16.55
C ASN A 47 -17.71 -2.84 -17.78
N HIS A 48 -18.81 -2.76 -18.52
CA HIS A 48 -19.04 -3.58 -19.72
C HIS A 48 -18.06 -3.29 -20.89
N TYR A 49 -17.37 -2.16 -20.87
CA TYR A 49 -16.28 -1.85 -21.81
C TYR A 49 -14.90 -2.33 -21.31
N GLY A 50 -14.83 -2.96 -20.14
CA GLY A 50 -13.57 -3.40 -19.54
C GLY A 50 -12.79 -2.31 -18.83
N ILE A 51 -13.34 -1.09 -18.70
CA ILE A 51 -12.71 0.01 -17.96
C ILE A 51 -12.65 -0.34 -16.47
N ILE A 52 -11.48 -0.17 -15.89
CA ILE A 52 -11.22 -0.48 -14.48
C ILE A 52 -11.91 0.57 -13.60
N GLY A 53 -12.68 0.07 -12.65
CA GLY A 53 -13.33 0.87 -11.61
C GLY A 53 -12.66 0.72 -10.24
N PRO A 54 -13.30 1.18 -9.17
CA PRO A 54 -12.77 1.06 -7.81
C PRO A 54 -12.74 -0.39 -7.33
N ILE A 55 -11.86 -0.65 -6.38
CA ILE A 55 -11.89 -1.87 -5.58
C ILE A 55 -13.13 -1.79 -4.66
N PRO A 56 -14.02 -2.79 -4.68
CA PRO A 56 -15.17 -2.83 -3.77
C PRO A 56 -14.74 -2.82 -2.31
N ARG A 57 -15.55 -2.19 -1.45
CA ARG A 57 -15.25 -2.12 0.00
C ARG A 57 -15.11 -3.50 0.66
N SER A 58 -15.84 -4.49 0.15
CA SER A 58 -15.76 -5.88 0.62
C SER A 58 -14.42 -6.54 0.38
N GLU A 59 -13.65 -6.09 -0.61
CA GLU A 59 -12.30 -6.59 -0.86
C GLU A 59 -11.31 -6.26 0.28
N PHE A 60 -11.62 -5.22 1.07
CA PHE A 60 -10.85 -4.83 2.26
C PHE A 60 -11.36 -5.48 3.56
N ASP A 61 -12.43 -6.28 3.51
CA ASP A 61 -12.89 -7.02 4.67
C ASP A 61 -11.95 -8.18 4.95
N TRP A 62 -11.61 -8.33 6.25
CA TRP A 62 -10.59 -9.30 6.63
C TRP A 62 -10.98 -10.74 6.29
N GLU A 63 -12.25 -11.06 6.43
CA GLU A 63 -12.83 -12.36 6.07
C GLU A 63 -12.62 -12.68 4.59
N THR A 64 -12.85 -11.70 3.70
CA THR A 64 -12.62 -11.83 2.25
C THR A 64 -11.14 -12.08 1.96
N ILE A 65 -10.25 -11.35 2.64
CA ILE A 65 -8.80 -11.52 2.48
C ILE A 65 -8.38 -12.92 2.96
N GLN A 66 -8.87 -13.37 4.12
CA GLN A 66 -8.58 -14.70 4.64
C GLN A 66 -9.06 -15.82 3.71
N GLU A 67 -10.23 -15.68 3.09
CA GLU A 67 -10.71 -16.64 2.09
C GLU A 67 -9.77 -16.73 0.88
N LYS A 68 -9.25 -15.58 0.41
CA LYS A 68 -8.29 -15.54 -0.70
C LYS A 68 -6.96 -16.19 -0.31
N ILE A 69 -6.48 -15.95 0.91
CA ILE A 69 -5.29 -16.61 1.46
C ILE A 69 -5.51 -18.13 1.51
N ALA A 70 -6.67 -18.57 2.01
CA ALA A 70 -7.00 -19.99 2.11
C ALA A 70 -7.03 -20.69 0.75
N LYS A 71 -7.57 -20.00 -0.28
CA LYS A 71 -7.69 -20.54 -1.64
C LYS A 71 -6.37 -20.47 -2.46
N ASN A 72 -5.37 -19.70 -2.02
CA ASN A 72 -4.12 -19.55 -2.76
C ASN A 72 -3.21 -20.79 -2.60
N PRO A 73 -2.94 -21.57 -3.64
CA PRO A 73 -2.17 -22.82 -3.53
C PRO A 73 -0.69 -22.61 -3.20
N LEU A 74 -0.15 -21.42 -3.42
CA LEU A 74 1.25 -21.10 -3.13
C LEU A 74 1.51 -20.82 -1.65
N ILE A 75 0.48 -20.47 -0.88
CA ILE A 75 0.58 -20.16 0.53
C ILE A 75 0.54 -21.49 1.32
N LYS A 76 1.66 -21.86 1.95
CA LYS A 76 1.75 -23.07 2.77
C LYS A 76 1.15 -22.86 4.16
N ASN A 77 1.53 -21.77 4.84
CA ASN A 77 0.97 -21.43 6.16
C ASN A 77 -0.18 -20.43 6.00
N LYS A 78 -1.42 -20.94 6.02
CA LYS A 78 -2.64 -20.13 5.87
C LYS A 78 -2.92 -19.19 7.05
N ASN A 79 -2.25 -19.40 8.17
CA ASN A 79 -2.38 -18.59 9.38
C ASN A 79 -1.27 -17.53 9.49
N ALA A 80 -0.33 -17.48 8.54
CA ALA A 80 0.70 -16.47 8.54
C ALA A 80 0.08 -15.09 8.33
N LYS A 81 0.53 -14.12 9.13
CA LYS A 81 0.13 -12.72 8.99
C LYS A 81 0.74 -12.15 7.70
N PRO A 82 -0.05 -11.49 6.84
CA PRO A 82 0.50 -10.82 5.68
C PRO A 82 1.49 -9.71 6.09
N ARG A 83 2.60 -9.64 5.36
CA ARG A 83 3.69 -8.72 5.67
C ARG A 83 3.35 -7.29 5.28
N ILE A 84 2.82 -7.09 4.09
CA ILE A 84 2.52 -5.75 3.56
C ILE A 84 1.22 -5.78 2.76
N MET A 85 0.42 -4.72 2.90
CA MET A 85 -0.63 -4.38 1.95
C MET A 85 -0.20 -3.16 1.15
N THR A 86 -0.22 -3.27 -0.17
CA THR A 86 0.06 -2.15 -1.07
C THR A 86 -1.14 -1.82 -1.93
N ILE A 87 -1.59 -0.57 -1.87
CA ILE A 87 -2.68 -0.05 -2.69
C ILE A 87 -2.21 1.18 -3.49
N THR A 88 -2.67 1.28 -4.73
CA THR A 88 -2.61 2.52 -5.50
C THR A 88 -3.68 3.46 -4.97
N GLN A 89 -3.28 4.39 -4.12
CA GLN A 89 -4.19 5.27 -3.38
C GLN A 89 -4.99 6.18 -4.31
N SER A 90 -4.37 6.61 -5.41
CA SER A 90 -5.01 7.42 -6.44
C SER A 90 -4.63 6.92 -7.83
N THR A 91 -5.63 6.70 -8.68
CA THR A 91 -5.43 6.17 -10.03
C THR A 91 -5.43 7.28 -11.09
N TYR A 92 -4.95 6.94 -12.28
CA TYR A 92 -5.05 7.82 -13.46
C TYR A 92 -6.47 8.25 -13.80
N ASP A 93 -7.44 7.38 -13.49
CA ASP A 93 -8.85 7.60 -13.81
C ASP A 93 -9.59 8.42 -12.76
N GLY A 94 -8.86 8.95 -11.77
CA GLY A 94 -9.40 9.81 -10.72
C GLY A 94 -10.10 9.05 -9.58
N ILE A 95 -9.88 7.75 -9.45
CA ILE A 95 -10.33 6.99 -8.28
C ILE A 95 -9.38 7.31 -7.12
N VAL A 96 -9.93 7.74 -6.00
CA VAL A 96 -9.19 8.04 -4.78
C VAL A 96 -9.80 7.24 -3.63
N TYR A 97 -8.94 6.61 -2.83
CA TYR A 97 -9.37 5.84 -1.67
C TYR A 97 -9.27 6.67 -0.40
N ASN A 98 -10.17 6.40 0.55
CA ASN A 98 -10.10 6.95 1.90
C ASN A 98 -9.12 6.11 2.73
N ASP A 99 -7.95 6.65 3.01
CA ASP A 99 -6.85 5.93 3.66
C ASP A 99 -7.15 5.63 5.13
N GLU A 100 -7.91 6.50 5.80
CA GLU A 100 -8.29 6.29 7.20
C GLU A 100 -9.19 5.07 7.36
N VAL A 101 -10.16 4.90 6.46
CA VAL A 101 -11.04 3.72 6.46
C VAL A 101 -10.25 2.43 6.22
N ILE A 102 -9.24 2.47 5.34
CA ILE A 102 -8.39 1.31 5.05
C ILE A 102 -7.51 0.98 6.26
N LYS A 103 -6.90 1.98 6.89
CA LYS A 103 -6.11 1.81 8.11
C LYS A 103 -6.96 1.21 9.22
N GLU A 104 -8.15 1.75 9.48
CA GLU A 104 -9.06 1.25 10.51
C GLU A 104 -9.41 -0.23 10.30
N LYS A 105 -9.68 -0.64 9.06
CA LYS A 105 -10.01 -2.04 8.73
C LYS A 105 -8.84 -3.00 8.88
N LEU A 106 -7.63 -2.58 8.55
CA LEU A 106 -6.48 -3.47 8.38
C LEU A 106 -5.37 -3.29 9.42
N ASP A 107 -5.49 -2.31 10.33
CA ASP A 107 -4.52 -2.14 11.42
C ASP A 107 -4.40 -3.41 12.26
N GLY A 108 -3.17 -3.89 12.41
CA GLY A 108 -2.84 -5.12 13.10
C GLY A 108 -3.16 -6.41 12.34
N LYS A 109 -3.85 -6.35 11.18
CA LYS A 109 -4.09 -7.50 10.31
C LYS A 109 -2.91 -7.75 9.37
N VAL A 110 -2.18 -6.69 9.04
CA VAL A 110 -0.92 -6.72 8.28
C VAL A 110 0.16 -6.01 9.09
N ASP A 111 1.44 -6.25 8.81
CA ASP A 111 2.52 -5.53 9.51
C ASP A 111 2.68 -4.12 8.94
N ILE A 112 2.51 -3.96 7.64
CA ILE A 112 2.75 -2.71 6.94
C ILE A 112 1.58 -2.36 6.03
N LEU A 113 1.13 -1.11 6.10
CA LEU A 113 0.20 -0.49 5.16
C LEU A 113 1.00 0.46 4.26
N HIS A 114 1.07 0.15 2.98
CA HIS A 114 1.79 0.93 1.98
C HIS A 114 0.82 1.53 0.96
N PHE A 115 0.82 2.86 0.89
CA PHE A 115 0.00 3.64 -0.03
C PHE A 115 0.87 4.23 -1.13
N ASP A 116 0.65 3.82 -2.38
CA ASP A 116 1.27 4.45 -3.55
C ASP A 116 0.45 5.69 -3.94
N GLU A 117 0.89 6.84 -3.43
CA GLU A 117 0.27 8.16 -3.63
C GLU A 117 0.96 8.94 -4.76
N ALA A 118 1.36 8.23 -5.81
CA ALA A 118 2.13 8.82 -6.90
C ALA A 118 1.42 9.97 -7.60
N TRP A 119 0.08 10.01 -7.58
CA TRP A 119 -0.73 11.00 -8.27
C TRP A 119 -1.35 12.06 -7.37
N LEU A 120 -1.46 11.83 -6.07
CA LEU A 120 -2.12 12.75 -5.16
C LEU A 120 -1.23 13.21 -3.97
N PRO A 121 0.08 13.42 -4.14
CA PRO A 121 0.93 13.83 -3.02
C PRO A 121 0.58 15.23 -2.50
N HIS A 122 -0.12 16.05 -3.28
CA HIS A 122 -0.59 17.38 -2.89
C HIS A 122 -1.85 17.36 -2.01
N ALA A 123 -2.49 16.20 -1.83
CA ALA A 123 -3.68 16.06 -1.00
C ALA A 123 -3.45 16.55 0.44
N ALA A 124 -2.25 16.31 0.99
CA ALA A 124 -1.88 16.73 2.33
C ALA A 124 -1.92 18.27 2.56
N PHE A 125 -1.96 19.08 1.50
CA PHE A 125 -1.98 20.53 1.58
C PHE A 125 -3.38 21.15 1.50
N SER A 126 -4.42 20.33 1.36
CA SER A 126 -5.80 20.81 1.27
C SER A 126 -6.72 20.08 2.22
N PRO A 127 -7.50 20.78 3.05
CA PRO A 127 -8.45 20.15 3.96
C PRO A 127 -9.56 19.36 3.23
N PHE A 128 -9.79 19.65 1.94
CA PHE A 128 -10.73 18.89 1.11
C PHE A 128 -10.33 17.42 0.98
N TYR A 129 -9.03 17.11 1.04
CA TYR A 129 -8.49 15.75 0.91
C TYR A 129 -8.06 15.15 2.26
N SER A 130 -8.63 15.61 3.38
CA SER A 130 -8.15 15.27 4.73
C SER A 130 -8.00 13.78 5.01
N ASP A 131 -8.84 12.93 4.39
CA ASP A 131 -8.82 11.47 4.57
C ASP A 131 -8.26 10.70 3.37
N MET A 132 -7.69 11.43 2.41
CA MET A 132 -7.22 10.91 1.13
C MET A 132 -5.69 10.98 1.00
N HIS A 133 -4.99 10.93 2.12
CA HIS A 133 -3.53 10.79 2.19
C HIS A 133 -3.17 10.03 3.47
N ALA A 134 -2.19 9.12 3.34
CA ALA A 134 -1.95 8.12 4.36
C ALA A 134 -1.29 8.65 5.63
N ILE A 135 -0.47 9.70 5.54
CA ILE A 135 0.31 10.20 6.67
C ILE A 135 -0.08 11.63 7.01
N ASP A 136 -0.70 11.80 8.19
CA ASP A 136 -1.09 13.09 8.74
C ASP A 136 -0.61 13.20 10.20
N ARG A 137 0.10 14.30 10.50
CA ARG A 137 0.61 14.57 11.85
C ARG A 137 -0.50 14.85 12.86
N ASN A 138 -1.65 15.31 12.39
CA ASN A 138 -2.80 15.69 13.22
C ASN A 138 -3.74 14.52 13.52
N LYS A 139 -3.49 13.35 12.92
CA LYS A 139 -4.31 12.15 13.11
C LYS A 139 -3.61 11.12 13.99
N PRO A 140 -4.38 10.30 14.72
CA PRO A 140 -3.84 9.20 15.48
C PRO A 140 -3.00 8.26 14.60
N ARG A 141 -1.93 7.73 15.16
CA ARG A 141 -1.18 6.66 14.51
C ARG A 141 -2.00 5.36 14.54
N THR A 142 -1.70 4.51 13.59
CA THR A 142 -2.10 3.09 13.66
C THR A 142 -1.54 2.45 14.93
N LYS A 143 -2.26 1.52 15.51
CA LYS A 143 -1.83 0.87 16.77
C LYS A 143 -0.69 -0.11 16.55
N LYS A 144 -0.76 -0.90 15.48
CA LYS A 144 0.15 -2.04 15.25
C LYS A 144 0.83 -2.06 13.89
N SER A 145 0.19 -1.56 12.84
CA SER A 145 0.77 -1.58 11.51
C SER A 145 1.58 -0.32 11.24
N MET A 146 2.79 -0.44 10.71
CA MET A 146 3.52 0.73 10.20
C MET A 146 2.88 1.23 8.90
N VAL A 147 2.96 2.54 8.64
CA VAL A 147 2.42 3.15 7.43
C VAL A 147 3.55 3.72 6.58
N PHE A 148 3.57 3.34 5.31
CA PHE A 148 4.44 3.90 4.30
C PHE A 148 3.59 4.58 3.22
N ALA A 149 4.01 5.76 2.78
CA ALA A 149 3.47 6.40 1.59
C ALA A 149 4.61 6.72 0.61
N THR A 150 4.40 6.42 -0.66
CA THR A 150 5.37 6.72 -1.72
C THR A 150 4.79 7.74 -2.68
N HIS A 151 5.54 8.82 -2.91
CA HIS A 151 5.13 9.93 -3.74
C HIS A 151 6.02 10.05 -4.97
N SER A 152 5.42 10.35 -6.13
CA SER A 152 6.15 10.82 -7.31
C SER A 152 6.13 12.35 -7.33
N THR A 153 7.07 12.99 -6.62
CA THR A 153 7.12 14.45 -6.48
C THR A 153 7.24 15.19 -7.80
N HIS A 154 7.87 14.57 -8.80
CA HIS A 154 7.99 15.12 -10.15
C HIS A 154 6.67 15.18 -10.94
N LYS A 155 5.57 14.57 -10.46
CA LYS A 155 4.27 14.63 -11.13
C LYS A 155 3.52 15.88 -10.75
N LEU A 156 2.98 15.96 -9.53
CA LEU A 156 2.07 17.02 -9.11
C LEU A 156 2.61 17.91 -7.98
N LEU A 157 3.84 17.73 -7.54
CA LEU A 157 4.53 18.61 -6.59
C LEU A 157 5.64 19.44 -7.23
N ALA A 158 5.62 19.63 -8.54
CA ALA A 158 6.58 20.44 -9.28
C ALA A 158 8.07 20.10 -9.02
N GLY A 159 8.36 18.87 -8.63
CA GLY A 159 9.74 18.38 -8.48
C GLY A 159 10.40 18.14 -9.84
N ILE A 160 11.74 18.22 -9.87
CA ILE A 160 12.51 17.84 -11.06
C ILE A 160 12.31 16.34 -11.31
N SER A 161 12.16 15.98 -12.59
CA SER A 161 12.08 14.59 -13.03
C SER A 161 13.40 13.86 -12.69
N GLN A 162 13.35 12.81 -12.10
CA GLN A 162 12.56 11.72 -11.59
C GLN A 162 12.60 11.68 -10.03
N ALA A 163 12.15 12.74 -9.39
CA ALA A 163 12.14 12.83 -7.94
C ALA A 163 11.00 12.01 -7.33
N SER A 164 11.28 11.35 -6.21
CA SER A 164 10.28 10.66 -5.40
C SER A 164 10.65 10.75 -3.92
N GLN A 165 9.67 10.55 -3.04
CA GLN A 165 9.89 10.49 -1.60
C GLN A 165 9.17 9.29 -1.00
N ILE A 166 9.69 8.85 0.14
CA ILE A 166 9.09 7.84 1.00
C ILE A 166 8.75 8.53 2.31
N CYS A 167 7.49 8.55 2.67
CA CYS A 167 7.02 9.01 3.98
C CYS A 167 6.75 7.79 4.84
N ILE A 168 7.16 7.84 6.11
CA ILE A 168 7.08 6.71 7.03
C ILE A 168 6.46 7.19 8.35
N GLN A 169 5.45 6.47 8.81
CA GLN A 169 4.84 6.67 10.12
C GLN A 169 4.94 5.37 10.91
N ASP A 170 5.65 5.43 12.02
CA ASP A 170 5.70 4.35 13.00
C ASP A 170 4.30 4.14 13.59
N SER A 171 3.95 2.92 13.95
CA SER A 171 2.77 2.64 14.74
C SER A 171 2.95 3.07 16.22
N GLU A 172 1.92 2.91 17.02
CA GLU A 172 2.05 3.15 18.47
C GLU A 172 3.00 2.13 19.15
N THR A 173 3.05 0.90 18.63
CA THR A 173 3.79 -0.21 19.25
C THR A 173 5.09 -0.55 18.57
N GLU A 174 5.28 -0.20 17.29
CA GLU A 174 6.46 -0.56 16.52
C GLU A 174 7.10 0.66 15.88
N LYS A 175 8.43 0.67 15.88
CA LYS A 175 9.25 1.71 15.26
C LYS A 175 10.16 1.09 14.20
N LEU A 176 10.29 1.78 13.08
CA LEU A 176 11.24 1.42 12.04
C LEU A 176 12.67 1.67 12.53
N ASP A 177 13.55 0.71 12.30
CA ASP A 177 15.00 0.96 12.36
C ASP A 177 15.41 1.79 11.13
N ARG A 178 15.50 3.10 11.34
CA ARG A 178 15.79 4.06 10.25
C ARG A 178 17.24 3.96 9.76
N SER A 179 18.16 3.52 10.61
CA SER A 179 19.55 3.30 10.21
C SER A 179 19.64 2.20 9.17
N SER A 180 19.10 1.05 9.52
CA SER A 180 19.04 -0.12 8.63
C SER A 180 18.23 0.14 7.35
N PHE A 181 17.13 0.92 7.44
CA PHE A 181 16.35 1.31 6.27
C PHE A 181 17.12 2.21 5.31
N ASN A 182 17.97 3.10 5.81
CA ASN A 182 18.77 4.00 4.97
C ASN A 182 19.93 3.30 4.27
N GLU A 183 20.32 2.10 4.70
CA GLU A 183 21.36 1.28 4.10
C GLU A 183 20.84 0.33 3.01
N ALA A 184 19.51 0.18 2.89
CA ALA A 184 18.85 -0.71 1.93
C ALA A 184 18.54 -0.04 0.59
#